data_2accc2c4444c656a98c53cd321afe15e
#
_entry.id   2accc2c4444c656a98c53cd321afe15e
#
_cell.length_a   1.000
_cell.length_b   1.000
_cell.length_c   1.000
_cell.angle_alpha   90.00
_cell.angle_beta   90.00
_cell.angle_gamma   90.00
#
_symmetry.space_group_name_H-M   'P 1'
#
loop_
_entity.id
_entity.type
_entity.pdbx_description
1 polymer ?
#
loop_
_entity_poly.entity_id
_entity_poly.type
_entity_poly.pdbx_seq_one_letter_code
_entity_poly.pdbx_strand_id
1 'polypeptide(L)'
;MQTHTAEEISHPTGKNQTIQLKDIQKKLPLRILSQDDWQHWITKGFVVVKNAVSRAACQRLENVLWEFDEKDPNNSSTWYAPQRRPHVRAELNNVGMTEIYHHQTMWDNRQAQRVYDAFVDIWDQEDLWVAIDRANINPPKKVKGNPEGFIHWDVDTAARPLPIGVQGILSIKEQDIETGGFQAVPYLFEFFEDWVKTQPEDRNPLLPDMTGLSRENVTLDPGDLLIFNSLLAHGVRPNHSNGRVRMAQYLSMAPADPDHAAERAERIRLWREIEPPNRPDFPGDPRDWEKNHYCRAELTPLGRKLLGLDLWEKRTEQ
;
A
#
# COMPACT_ATOMS: atom_id res chain seq x y z
N MET A 1 -20.76 -8.15 23.39
CA MET A 1 -19.76 -9.05 22.79
C MET A 1 -20.31 -9.48 21.43
N GLN A 2 -20.02 -8.73 20.38
CA GLN A 2 -20.32 -9.14 19.01
C GLN A 2 -19.00 -9.64 18.43
N THR A 3 -18.96 -10.92 18.14
CA THR A 3 -17.87 -11.57 17.39
C THR A 3 -17.89 -11.03 15.97
N HIS A 4 -17.01 -10.09 15.67
CA HIS A 4 -16.74 -9.72 14.27
C HIS A 4 -15.97 -10.88 13.64
N THR A 5 -16.65 -11.63 12.80
CA THR A 5 -16.00 -12.49 11.81
C THR A 5 -15.12 -11.62 10.95
N ALA A 6 -13.83 -11.95 10.87
CA ALA A 6 -12.89 -11.32 9.94
C ALA A 6 -13.41 -11.58 8.52
N GLU A 7 -14.09 -10.60 7.92
CA GLU A 7 -14.34 -10.61 6.48
C GLU A 7 -13.00 -10.49 5.77
N GLU A 8 -12.75 -11.40 4.86
CA GLU A 8 -11.53 -11.50 4.07
C GLU A 8 -11.17 -10.15 3.45
N ILE A 9 -10.12 -9.53 3.96
CA ILE A 9 -9.46 -8.44 3.27
C ILE A 9 -8.76 -9.07 2.07
N SER A 10 -9.46 -9.19 0.96
CA SER A 10 -8.88 -9.72 -0.27
C SER A 10 -8.02 -8.62 -0.92
N HIS A 11 -6.76 -8.54 -0.52
CA HIS A 11 -5.76 -7.95 -1.40
C HIS A 11 -5.73 -8.78 -2.70
N PRO A 12 -5.46 -8.16 -3.88
CA PRO A 12 -5.36 -8.91 -5.11
C PRO A 12 -4.25 -9.95 -4.97
N THR A 13 -4.64 -11.17 -4.66
CA THR A 13 -3.76 -12.32 -4.55
C THR A 13 -3.75 -13.02 -5.90
N GLY A 14 -2.57 -13.34 -6.41
CA GLY A 14 -2.46 -14.22 -7.58
C GLY A 14 -3.09 -15.58 -7.25
N LYS A 15 -4.31 -15.80 -7.72
CA LYS A 15 -5.18 -16.94 -7.34
C LYS A 15 -4.63 -18.33 -7.65
N ASN A 16 -3.51 -18.45 -8.37
CA ASN A 16 -2.98 -19.73 -8.86
C ASN A 16 -1.54 -20.05 -8.43
N GLN A 17 -0.93 -19.27 -7.53
CA GLN A 17 0.43 -19.56 -7.08
C GLN A 17 0.40 -20.29 -5.73
N THR A 18 1.01 -21.45 -5.67
CA THR A 18 1.24 -22.21 -4.42
C THR A 18 2.59 -21.89 -3.79
N ILE A 19 3.48 -21.21 -4.52
CA ILE A 19 4.85 -20.89 -4.12
C ILE A 19 4.91 -19.43 -3.66
N GLN A 20 5.46 -19.20 -2.47
CA GLN A 20 5.65 -17.85 -1.93
C GLN A 20 6.65 -17.05 -2.78
N LEU A 21 6.45 -15.72 -2.86
CA LEU A 21 7.29 -14.85 -3.70
C LEU A 21 8.77 -14.86 -3.33
N LYS A 22 9.11 -15.14 -2.08
CA LYS A 22 10.50 -15.29 -1.64
C LYS A 22 11.17 -16.58 -2.17
N ASP A 23 10.37 -17.55 -2.58
CA ASP A 23 10.84 -18.89 -2.98
C ASP A 23 10.76 -19.10 -4.50
N ILE A 24 10.34 -18.08 -5.27
CA ILE A 24 10.25 -18.19 -6.73
C ILE A 24 11.64 -18.29 -7.36
N GLN A 25 11.75 -19.12 -8.40
CA GLN A 25 12.89 -19.08 -9.30
C GLN A 25 12.62 -18.05 -10.40
N LYS A 26 13.36 -16.94 -10.38
CA LYS A 26 13.17 -15.85 -11.36
C LYS A 26 13.37 -16.32 -12.79
N LYS A 27 12.43 -15.93 -13.66
CA LYS A 27 12.47 -16.15 -15.11
C LYS A 27 12.82 -14.87 -15.88
N LEU A 28 12.37 -13.72 -15.37
CA LEU A 28 12.64 -12.42 -15.97
C LEU A 28 13.90 -11.79 -15.36
N PRO A 29 14.70 -11.08 -16.16
CA PRO A 29 15.79 -10.28 -15.61
C PRO A 29 15.25 -9.16 -14.72
N LEU A 30 16.01 -8.78 -13.70
CA LEU A 30 15.70 -7.59 -12.90
C LEU A 30 15.78 -6.35 -13.79
N ARG A 31 14.81 -5.46 -13.65
CA ARG A 31 14.70 -4.22 -14.43
C ARG A 31 15.27 -3.02 -13.69
N ILE A 32 14.95 -2.91 -12.41
CA ILE A 32 15.37 -1.79 -11.56
C ILE A 32 15.94 -2.21 -10.22
N LEU A 33 15.58 -3.36 -9.68
CA LEU A 33 16.19 -3.89 -8.47
C LEU A 33 17.59 -4.38 -8.77
N SER A 34 18.54 -4.07 -7.89
CA SER A 34 19.85 -4.73 -7.89
C SER A 34 19.73 -6.17 -7.36
N GLN A 35 20.80 -6.96 -7.50
CA GLN A 35 20.84 -8.28 -6.88
C GLN A 35 20.79 -8.19 -5.35
N ASP A 36 21.38 -7.15 -4.76
CA ASP A 36 21.34 -6.91 -3.32
C ASP A 36 19.91 -6.54 -2.87
N ASP A 37 19.17 -5.71 -3.64
CA ASP A 37 17.76 -5.41 -3.38
C ASP A 37 16.90 -6.68 -3.45
N TRP A 38 17.13 -7.52 -4.46
CA TRP A 38 16.43 -8.80 -4.58
C TRP A 38 16.74 -9.73 -3.41
N GLN A 39 18.02 -9.84 -3.01
CA GLN A 39 18.42 -10.63 -1.85
C GLN A 39 17.79 -10.10 -0.56
N HIS A 40 17.73 -8.78 -0.41
CA HIS A 40 17.06 -8.14 0.73
C HIS A 40 15.56 -8.47 0.74
N TRP A 41 14.89 -8.38 -0.41
CA TRP A 41 13.49 -8.72 -0.57
C TRP A 41 13.17 -10.15 -0.11
N ILE A 42 13.91 -11.15 -0.61
CA ILE A 42 13.60 -12.56 -0.29
C ILE A 42 13.96 -12.94 1.15
N THR A 43 14.85 -12.20 1.83
CA THR A 43 15.25 -12.47 3.22
C THR A 43 14.48 -11.63 4.23
N LYS A 44 14.23 -10.36 3.94
CA LYS A 44 13.62 -9.40 4.86
C LYS A 44 12.13 -9.16 4.61
N GLY A 45 11.63 -9.54 3.45
CA GLY A 45 10.23 -9.38 3.07
C GLY A 45 9.85 -7.97 2.61
N PHE A 46 10.82 -7.07 2.42
CA PHE A 46 10.59 -5.73 1.86
C PHE A 46 11.77 -5.23 1.05
N VAL A 47 11.52 -4.20 0.24
CA VAL A 47 12.56 -3.49 -0.51
C VAL A 47 12.18 -2.01 -0.65
N VAL A 48 13.16 -1.12 -0.68
CA VAL A 48 12.98 0.31 -0.94
C VAL A 48 13.55 0.66 -2.30
N VAL A 49 12.66 0.98 -3.23
CA VAL A 49 13.03 1.48 -4.55
C VAL A 49 13.25 2.98 -4.48
N LYS A 50 14.50 3.41 -4.54
CA LYS A 50 14.85 4.82 -4.45
C LYS A 50 14.40 5.57 -5.71
N ASN A 51 13.80 6.78 -5.51
CA ASN A 51 13.37 7.66 -6.59
C ASN A 51 12.46 6.94 -7.62
N ALA A 52 11.49 6.17 -7.14
CA ALA A 52 10.50 5.50 -8.00
C ALA A 52 9.66 6.52 -8.78
N VAL A 53 9.40 7.68 -8.19
CA VAL A 53 8.86 8.87 -8.85
C VAL A 53 9.71 10.10 -8.54
N SER A 54 9.55 11.17 -9.34
CA SER A 54 10.31 12.40 -9.11
C SER A 54 9.78 13.20 -7.90
N ARG A 55 10.63 13.99 -7.27
CA ARG A 55 10.21 14.95 -6.22
C ARG A 55 9.13 15.93 -6.70
N ALA A 56 9.16 16.30 -7.99
CA ALA A 56 8.13 17.14 -8.58
C ALA A 56 6.76 16.42 -8.63
N ALA A 57 6.72 15.11 -8.88
CA ALA A 57 5.50 14.31 -8.81
C ALA A 57 4.96 14.26 -7.38
N CYS A 58 5.82 14.06 -6.39
CA CYS A 58 5.45 14.12 -4.98
C CYS A 58 4.87 15.47 -4.60
N GLN A 59 5.51 16.59 -5.03
CA GLN A 59 5.03 17.93 -4.71
C GLN A 59 3.65 18.22 -5.33
N ARG A 60 3.40 17.74 -6.56
CA ARG A 60 2.06 17.88 -7.17
C ARG A 60 1.00 17.15 -6.35
N LEU A 61 1.28 15.93 -5.94
CA LEU A 61 0.32 15.17 -5.10
C LEU A 61 0.19 15.78 -3.70
N GLU A 62 1.27 16.23 -3.08
CA GLU A 62 1.23 16.94 -1.79
C GLU A 62 0.26 18.11 -1.83
N ASN A 63 0.35 18.96 -2.86
CA ASN A 63 -0.53 20.13 -3.02
C ASN A 63 -2.00 19.70 -3.12
N VAL A 64 -2.29 18.65 -3.88
CA VAL A 64 -3.64 18.10 -4.02
C VAL A 64 -4.16 17.55 -2.70
N LEU A 65 -3.33 16.86 -1.92
CA LEU A 65 -3.75 16.31 -0.64
C LEU A 65 -4.10 17.42 0.38
N TRP A 66 -3.33 18.50 0.41
CA TRP A 66 -3.65 19.66 1.25
C TRP A 66 -4.99 20.29 0.87
N GLU A 67 -5.22 20.49 -0.44
CA GLU A 67 -6.47 21.02 -0.96
C GLU A 67 -7.66 20.10 -0.66
N PHE A 68 -7.51 18.80 -0.98
CA PHE A 68 -8.57 17.82 -0.80
C PHE A 68 -9.02 17.69 0.66
N ASP A 69 -8.08 17.71 1.61
CA ASP A 69 -8.37 17.66 3.05
C ASP A 69 -8.71 19.04 3.64
N GLU A 70 -8.75 20.08 2.83
CA GLU A 70 -9.04 21.46 3.23
C GLU A 70 -8.13 21.96 4.38
N LYS A 71 -6.85 21.59 4.32
CA LYS A 71 -5.82 21.95 5.29
C LYS A 71 -4.80 22.88 4.67
N ASP A 72 -4.30 23.83 5.46
CA ASP A 72 -3.26 24.76 5.04
C ASP A 72 -1.88 24.26 5.51
N PRO A 73 -0.93 23.98 4.59
CA PRO A 73 0.42 23.54 4.95
C PRO A 73 1.17 24.52 5.86
N ASN A 74 0.81 25.80 5.82
CA ASN A 74 1.46 26.87 6.59
C ASN A 74 0.74 27.20 7.91
N ASN A 75 -0.43 26.59 8.15
CA ASN A 75 -1.23 26.82 9.34
C ASN A 75 -1.52 25.50 10.06
N SER A 76 -0.68 25.13 11.01
CA SER A 76 -0.80 23.86 11.74
C SER A 76 -2.08 23.73 12.55
N SER A 77 -2.82 24.81 12.82
CA SER A 77 -4.12 24.71 13.51
C SER A 77 -5.17 24.01 12.63
N THR A 78 -5.06 24.11 11.31
CA THR A 78 -5.97 23.45 10.35
C THR A 78 -5.73 21.94 10.23
N TRP A 79 -4.53 21.45 10.56
CA TRP A 79 -4.16 20.05 10.41
C TRP A 79 -4.97 19.12 11.32
N TYR A 80 -5.49 19.67 12.42
CA TYR A 80 -6.24 18.93 13.44
C TYR A 80 -7.73 19.28 13.45
N ALA A 81 -8.17 20.00 12.44
CA ALA A 81 -9.60 20.25 12.30
C ALA A 81 -10.34 18.91 12.20
N PRO A 82 -11.55 18.82 12.80
CA PRO A 82 -12.38 17.63 12.68
C PRO A 82 -12.54 17.27 11.21
N GLN A 83 -12.40 15.98 10.90
CA GLN A 83 -12.76 15.52 9.56
C GLN A 83 -14.24 15.80 9.35
N ARG A 84 -14.57 16.42 8.24
CA ARG A 84 -15.95 16.82 7.90
C ARG A 84 -16.81 15.63 7.48
N ARG A 85 -16.18 14.47 7.37
CA ARG A 85 -16.78 13.23 6.92
C ARG A 85 -16.86 12.23 8.05
N PRO A 86 -18.05 11.67 8.36
CA PRO A 86 -18.13 10.51 9.21
C PRO A 86 -17.60 9.30 8.43
N HIS A 87 -16.55 8.66 8.92
CA HIS A 87 -16.13 7.37 8.43
C HIS A 87 -16.96 6.25 9.05
N VAL A 88 -17.18 5.17 8.29
CA VAL A 88 -17.81 3.94 8.80
C VAL A 88 -16.95 3.32 9.90
N ARG A 89 -15.62 3.44 9.78
CA ARG A 89 -14.64 2.99 10.78
C ARG A 89 -13.96 4.20 11.42
N ALA A 90 -14.10 4.33 12.74
CA ALA A 90 -13.49 5.44 13.48
C ALA A 90 -11.96 5.45 13.41
N GLU A 91 -11.32 4.28 13.31
CA GLU A 91 -9.86 4.14 13.22
C GLU A 91 -9.27 4.77 11.95
N LEU A 92 -10.02 4.85 10.86
CA LEU A 92 -9.56 5.51 9.63
C LEU A 92 -9.36 7.01 9.86
N ASN A 93 -10.19 7.64 10.69
CA ASN A 93 -10.02 9.03 11.09
C ASN A 93 -8.73 9.25 11.90
N ASN A 94 -8.31 8.24 12.67
CA ASN A 94 -7.14 8.32 13.55
C ASN A 94 -5.83 8.05 12.81
N VAL A 95 -5.85 7.33 11.70
CA VAL A 95 -4.66 7.01 10.90
C VAL A 95 -4.40 8.00 9.76
N GLY A 96 -5.28 9.00 9.59
CA GLY A 96 -5.11 10.08 8.63
C GLY A 96 -5.33 9.67 7.18
N MET A 97 -6.20 8.70 6.93
CA MET A 97 -6.56 8.30 5.57
C MET A 97 -7.29 9.42 4.85
N THR A 98 -6.89 9.67 3.60
CA THR A 98 -7.47 10.68 2.70
C THR A 98 -8.18 9.96 1.56
N GLU A 99 -9.49 10.13 1.48
CA GLU A 99 -10.38 9.38 0.58
C GLU A 99 -10.33 9.89 -0.87
N ILE A 100 -9.12 10.01 -1.41
CA ILE A 100 -8.80 10.41 -2.78
C ILE A 100 -8.25 9.22 -3.55
N TYR A 101 -8.82 8.91 -4.71
CA TYR A 101 -8.55 7.66 -5.43
C TYR A 101 -8.12 7.87 -6.88
N HIS A 102 -8.69 8.85 -7.58
CA HIS A 102 -8.65 8.93 -9.03
C HIS A 102 -8.03 10.22 -9.59
N HIS A 103 -7.58 11.14 -8.72
CA HIS A 103 -6.94 12.35 -9.18
C HIS A 103 -5.76 12.03 -10.13
N GLN A 104 -5.53 12.89 -11.13
CA GLN A 104 -4.46 12.72 -12.13
C GLN A 104 -3.11 12.42 -11.50
N THR A 105 -2.73 13.15 -10.43
CA THR A 105 -1.44 12.93 -9.77
C THR A 105 -1.30 11.56 -9.12
N MET A 106 -2.42 10.96 -8.66
CA MET A 106 -2.43 9.58 -8.15
C MET A 106 -2.17 8.58 -9.29
N TRP A 107 -2.79 8.80 -10.45
CA TRP A 107 -2.61 7.97 -11.63
C TRP A 107 -1.24 8.17 -12.28
N ASP A 108 -0.69 9.40 -12.30
CA ASP A 108 0.67 9.65 -12.78
C ASP A 108 1.70 8.79 -12.05
N ASN A 109 1.54 8.65 -10.74
CA ASN A 109 2.42 7.80 -9.93
C ASN A 109 2.18 6.30 -10.19
N ARG A 110 0.91 5.86 -10.32
CA ARG A 110 0.56 4.46 -10.59
C ARG A 110 1.08 3.96 -11.92
N GLN A 111 1.10 4.82 -12.93
CA GLN A 111 1.54 4.49 -14.29
C GLN A 111 2.99 4.89 -14.58
N ALA A 112 3.74 5.30 -13.55
CA ALA A 112 5.17 5.58 -13.70
C ALA A 112 5.92 4.29 -14.03
N GLN A 113 6.73 4.31 -15.10
CA GLN A 113 7.44 3.13 -15.60
C GLN A 113 8.29 2.46 -14.52
N ARG A 114 9.03 3.26 -13.73
CA ARG A 114 9.91 2.74 -12.69
C ARG A 114 9.13 2.07 -11.54
N VAL A 115 7.92 2.56 -11.24
CA VAL A 115 7.01 1.94 -10.27
C VAL A 115 6.55 0.58 -10.80
N TYR A 116 6.07 0.53 -12.04
CA TYR A 116 5.65 -0.71 -12.68
C TYR A 116 6.79 -1.74 -12.75
N ASP A 117 7.96 -1.33 -13.18
CA ASP A 117 9.13 -2.22 -13.30
C ASP A 117 9.55 -2.82 -11.95
N ALA A 118 9.38 -2.08 -10.85
CA ALA A 118 9.61 -2.62 -9.51
C ALA A 118 8.68 -3.79 -9.18
N PHE A 119 7.40 -3.65 -9.50
CA PHE A 119 6.44 -4.74 -9.27
C PHE A 119 6.64 -5.91 -10.23
N VAL A 120 7.10 -5.66 -11.47
CA VAL A 120 7.51 -6.74 -12.39
C VAL A 120 8.67 -7.53 -11.80
N ASP A 121 9.66 -6.87 -11.21
CA ASP A 121 10.78 -7.55 -10.55
C ASP A 121 10.31 -8.42 -9.39
N ILE A 122 9.35 -7.95 -8.61
CA ILE A 122 8.80 -8.67 -7.44
C ILE A 122 7.94 -9.87 -7.86
N TRP A 123 7.03 -9.68 -8.82
CA TRP A 123 6.09 -10.71 -9.25
C TRP A 123 6.67 -11.68 -10.26
N ASP A 124 7.82 -11.36 -10.87
CA ASP A 124 8.40 -12.10 -12.00
C ASP A 124 7.41 -12.25 -13.17
N GLN A 125 6.58 -11.23 -13.37
CA GLN A 125 5.50 -11.18 -14.35
C GLN A 125 5.25 -9.76 -14.82
N GLU A 126 4.96 -9.59 -16.13
CA GLU A 126 4.69 -8.27 -16.73
C GLU A 126 3.21 -7.90 -16.71
N ASP A 127 2.34 -8.89 -16.79
CA ASP A 127 0.90 -8.67 -16.84
C ASP A 127 0.38 -8.37 -15.43
N LEU A 128 0.32 -7.07 -15.09
CA LEU A 128 -0.07 -6.61 -13.76
C LEU A 128 -1.28 -5.68 -13.84
N TRP A 129 -2.07 -5.67 -12.78
CA TRP A 129 -3.06 -4.64 -12.47
C TRP A 129 -2.64 -3.84 -11.25
N VAL A 130 -2.86 -2.51 -11.29
CA VAL A 130 -2.58 -1.63 -10.15
C VAL A 130 -3.80 -1.52 -9.24
N ALA A 131 -3.61 -1.57 -7.94
CA ALA A 131 -4.70 -1.34 -6.99
C ALA A 131 -5.22 0.11 -7.06
N ILE A 132 -6.54 0.28 -6.96
CA ILE A 132 -7.16 1.58 -6.74
C ILE A 132 -7.21 1.77 -5.22
N ASP A 133 -6.27 2.54 -4.70
CA ASP A 133 -6.11 2.81 -3.29
C ASP A 133 -5.93 4.33 -3.07
N ARG A 134 -5.82 4.76 -1.84
CA ARG A 134 -5.86 6.17 -1.43
C ARG A 134 -4.50 6.68 -0.97
N ALA A 135 -4.50 7.87 -0.39
CA ALA A 135 -3.34 8.48 0.24
C ALA A 135 -3.56 8.68 1.73
N ASN A 136 -2.56 9.21 2.42
CA ASN A 136 -2.71 9.64 3.80
C ASN A 136 -1.98 10.97 4.07
N ILE A 137 -2.47 11.68 5.10
CA ILE A 137 -1.85 12.87 5.71
C ILE A 137 -1.75 12.61 7.20
N ASN A 138 -0.54 12.58 7.74
CA ASN A 138 -0.29 12.34 9.15
C ASN A 138 0.50 13.48 9.79
N PRO A 139 -0.17 14.48 10.37
CA PRO A 139 0.46 15.50 11.19
C PRO A 139 0.99 14.91 12.51
N PRO A 140 1.85 15.63 13.23
CA PRO A 140 2.33 15.19 14.55
C PRO A 140 1.19 14.84 15.50
N LYS A 141 1.32 13.77 16.26
CA LYS A 141 0.29 13.37 17.23
C LYS A 141 0.26 14.34 18.41
N LYS A 142 -0.92 14.90 18.72
CA LYS A 142 -1.13 15.75 19.91
C LYS A 142 -1.21 14.97 21.21
N VAL A 143 -1.67 13.73 21.14
CA VAL A 143 -1.85 12.86 22.31
C VAL A 143 -0.77 11.80 22.30
N LYS A 144 -0.10 11.62 23.44
CA LYS A 144 0.88 10.54 23.63
C LYS A 144 0.11 9.20 23.66
N GLY A 145 0.24 8.44 22.61
CA GLY A 145 -0.20 7.04 22.54
C GLY A 145 0.99 6.09 22.67
N ASN A 146 0.84 4.84 22.23
CA ASN A 146 1.97 3.92 22.12
C ASN A 146 3.01 4.50 21.16
N PRO A 147 4.21 4.90 21.63
CA PRO A 147 5.22 5.53 20.78
C PRO A 147 5.78 4.57 19.73
N GLU A 148 5.66 3.28 19.97
CA GLU A 148 6.17 2.24 19.07
C GLU A 148 5.15 1.83 18.00
N GLY A 149 3.88 2.27 18.10
CA GLY A 149 2.81 1.76 17.28
C GLY A 149 2.47 0.29 17.59
N PHE A 150 1.76 -0.36 16.71
CA PHE A 150 1.48 -1.79 16.82
C PHE A 150 1.98 -2.53 15.58
N ILE A 151 2.21 -3.84 15.72
CA ILE A 151 2.61 -4.73 14.65
C ILE A 151 1.47 -5.70 14.35
N HIS A 152 1.20 -5.94 13.07
CA HIS A 152 0.13 -6.80 12.59
C HIS A 152 0.47 -7.43 11.25
N TRP A 153 -0.37 -8.32 10.80
CA TRP A 153 -0.50 -8.75 9.42
C TRP A 153 -1.85 -8.31 8.85
N ASP A 154 -1.88 -7.98 7.58
CA ASP A 154 -3.12 -7.70 6.85
C ASP A 154 -3.73 -8.96 6.21
N VAL A 155 -3.12 -10.11 6.43
CA VAL A 155 -3.57 -11.40 5.91
C VAL A 155 -3.71 -12.42 7.03
N ASP A 156 -4.62 -13.35 6.86
CA ASP A 156 -4.76 -14.48 7.79
C ASP A 156 -3.57 -15.42 7.68
N THR A 157 -2.67 -15.34 8.66
CA THR A 157 -1.47 -16.18 8.73
C THR A 157 -1.74 -17.62 9.25
N ALA A 158 -2.99 -17.96 9.58
CA ALA A 158 -3.40 -19.35 9.86
C ALA A 158 -3.92 -20.06 8.60
N ALA A 159 -4.26 -19.31 7.53
CA ALA A 159 -4.73 -19.89 6.28
C ALA A 159 -3.68 -20.83 5.65
N ARG A 160 -4.16 -21.90 5.01
CA ARG A 160 -3.31 -22.82 4.24
C ARG A 160 -3.97 -23.12 2.89
N PRO A 161 -3.30 -22.89 1.76
CA PRO A 161 -1.95 -22.29 1.64
C PRO A 161 -1.90 -20.86 2.19
N LEU A 162 -0.70 -20.41 2.61
CA LEU A 162 -0.50 -19.04 3.05
C LEU A 162 -0.85 -18.04 1.91
N PRO A 163 -1.50 -16.92 2.23
CA PRO A 163 -1.79 -15.88 1.23
C PRO A 163 -0.53 -15.36 0.55
N ILE A 164 -0.63 -15.05 -0.73
CA ILE A 164 0.45 -14.46 -1.54
C ILE A 164 0.02 -13.08 -1.96
N GLY A 165 0.80 -12.09 -1.61
CA GLY A 165 0.52 -10.71 -1.97
C GLY A 165 1.64 -9.76 -1.62
N VAL A 166 1.54 -8.55 -2.14
CA VAL A 166 2.44 -7.45 -1.81
C VAL A 166 1.65 -6.17 -1.61
N GLN A 167 2.22 -5.28 -0.82
CA GLN A 167 1.72 -3.94 -0.65
C GLN A 167 2.82 -2.94 -0.97
N GLY A 168 2.43 -1.71 -1.35
CA GLY A 168 3.37 -0.66 -1.66
C GLY A 168 2.98 0.67 -1.02
N ILE A 169 3.99 1.40 -0.56
CA ILE A 169 3.87 2.73 0.04
C ILE A 169 4.82 3.67 -0.70
N LEU A 170 4.26 4.57 -1.50
CA LEU A 170 5.01 5.64 -2.13
C LEU A 170 5.12 6.82 -1.16
N SER A 171 6.34 7.17 -0.75
CA SER A 171 6.58 8.29 0.14
C SER A 171 6.41 9.62 -0.59
N ILE A 172 5.49 10.46 -0.14
CA ILE A 172 5.26 11.79 -0.70
C ILE A 172 6.06 12.85 0.06
N LYS A 173 6.17 12.70 1.37
CA LYS A 173 7.05 13.49 2.25
C LYS A 173 7.98 12.57 3.02
N GLU A 174 9.11 13.10 3.44
CA GLU A 174 10.11 12.37 4.22
C GLU A 174 9.51 11.60 5.39
N GLN A 175 9.93 10.35 5.54
CA GLN A 175 9.58 9.46 6.64
C GLN A 175 10.86 9.02 7.35
N ASP A 176 11.03 9.48 8.57
CA ASP A 176 12.21 9.23 9.40
C ASP A 176 11.82 8.80 10.82
N ILE A 177 12.80 8.76 11.72
CA ILE A 177 12.56 8.33 13.10
C ILE A 177 11.58 9.25 13.84
N GLU A 178 11.52 10.54 13.52
CA GLU A 178 10.65 11.52 14.17
C GLU A 178 9.26 11.60 13.52
N THR A 179 9.19 11.63 12.20
CA THR A 179 7.91 11.65 11.47
C THR A 179 7.18 10.32 11.52
N GLY A 180 7.84 9.29 12.02
CA GLY A 180 7.31 7.94 12.06
C GLY A 180 7.30 7.29 10.68
N GLY A 181 6.39 6.36 10.47
CA GLY A 181 6.28 5.62 9.21
C GLY A 181 6.45 4.13 9.38
N PHE A 182 6.75 3.46 8.31
CA PHE A 182 6.78 2.00 8.25
C PHE A 182 7.83 1.41 9.20
N GLN A 183 7.44 0.33 9.85
CA GLN A 183 8.30 -0.56 10.61
C GLN A 183 7.91 -2.01 10.34
N ALA A 184 8.85 -2.91 10.47
CA ALA A 184 8.66 -4.33 10.20
C ALA A 184 9.35 -5.22 11.23
N VAL A 185 9.01 -6.50 11.20
CA VAL A 185 9.65 -7.55 11.99
C VAL A 185 10.18 -8.62 11.02
N PRO A 186 11.33 -8.38 10.35
CA PRO A 186 11.86 -9.29 9.35
C PRO A 186 12.10 -10.72 9.86
N TYR A 187 12.41 -10.87 11.15
CA TYR A 187 12.53 -12.19 11.77
C TYR A 187 11.28 -13.05 11.56
N LEU A 188 10.09 -12.46 11.72
CA LEU A 188 8.82 -13.18 11.52
C LEU A 188 8.57 -13.55 10.05
N PHE A 189 9.15 -12.84 9.10
CA PHE A 189 9.07 -13.20 7.69
C PHE A 189 10.05 -14.34 7.35
N GLU A 190 11.28 -14.23 7.82
CA GLU A 190 12.35 -15.20 7.54
C GLU A 190 12.08 -16.55 8.18
N PHE A 191 11.66 -16.55 9.47
CA PHE A 191 11.49 -17.75 10.29
C PHE A 191 10.03 -18.03 10.66
N PHE A 192 9.07 -17.64 9.82
CA PHE A 192 7.65 -17.68 10.13
C PHE A 192 7.17 -19.07 10.58
N GLU A 193 7.47 -20.12 9.82
CA GLU A 193 7.01 -21.48 10.11
C GLU A 193 7.62 -22.04 11.40
N ASP A 194 8.85 -21.66 11.74
CA ASP A 194 9.47 -22.09 12.99
C ASP A 194 8.91 -21.32 14.18
N TRP A 195 8.66 -20.01 14.00
CA TRP A 195 8.00 -19.20 15.03
C TRP A 195 6.57 -19.70 15.31
N VAL A 196 5.79 -20.04 14.28
CA VAL A 196 4.41 -20.57 14.45
C VAL A 196 4.39 -21.83 15.32
N LYS A 197 5.36 -22.73 15.19
CA LYS A 197 5.47 -23.95 16.00
C LYS A 197 5.64 -23.69 17.51
N THR A 198 6.10 -22.50 17.86
CA THR A 198 6.28 -22.07 19.27
C THR A 198 5.04 -21.39 19.84
N GLN A 199 4.02 -21.11 19.01
CA GLN A 199 2.85 -20.35 19.40
C GLN A 199 1.69 -21.29 19.83
N PRO A 200 0.77 -20.78 20.66
CA PRO A 200 -0.46 -21.50 20.97
C PRO A 200 -1.28 -21.80 19.70
N GLU A 201 -2.05 -22.89 19.71
CA GLU A 201 -2.92 -23.25 18.57
C GLU A 201 -3.98 -22.19 18.27
N ASP A 202 -4.46 -21.47 19.29
CA ASP A 202 -5.47 -20.42 19.21
C ASP A 202 -4.85 -19.01 19.07
N ARG A 203 -3.58 -18.92 18.64
CA ARG A 203 -2.94 -17.61 18.40
C ARG A 203 -3.78 -16.73 17.47
N ASN A 204 -3.74 -15.42 17.71
CA ASN A 204 -4.34 -14.49 16.76
C ASN A 204 -3.56 -14.50 15.42
N PRO A 205 -4.21 -14.83 14.28
CA PRO A 205 -3.50 -14.91 13.00
C PRO A 205 -3.08 -13.54 12.43
N LEU A 206 -3.65 -12.45 12.95
CA LEU A 206 -3.37 -11.08 12.48
C LEU A 206 -2.41 -10.32 13.41
N LEU A 207 -2.20 -10.80 14.63
CA LEU A 207 -1.39 -10.07 15.63
C LEU A 207 -0.29 -11.00 16.18
N PRO A 208 1.00 -10.71 15.91
CA PRO A 208 2.10 -11.49 16.47
C PRO A 208 2.31 -11.20 17.97
N ASP A 209 2.71 -12.22 18.71
CA ASP A 209 3.36 -11.98 20.01
C ASP A 209 4.75 -11.35 19.75
N MET A 210 4.92 -10.13 20.22
CA MET A 210 6.16 -9.36 20.05
C MET A 210 7.21 -9.60 21.12
N THR A 211 6.97 -10.54 22.05
CA THR A 211 7.90 -10.83 23.14
C THR A 211 9.26 -11.30 22.60
N GLY A 212 10.31 -10.56 22.92
CA GLY A 212 11.68 -10.85 22.48
C GLY A 212 11.99 -10.53 21.03
N LEU A 213 11.04 -9.93 20.28
CA LEU A 213 11.24 -9.55 18.88
C LEU A 213 11.59 -8.07 18.74
N SER A 214 12.52 -7.79 17.83
CA SER A 214 12.92 -6.42 17.48
C SER A 214 12.21 -5.93 16.24
N ARG A 215 11.98 -4.61 16.17
CA ARG A 215 11.44 -3.92 15.00
C ARG A 215 12.56 -3.28 14.21
N GLU A 216 12.43 -3.31 12.89
CA GLU A 216 13.27 -2.56 11.97
C GLU A 216 12.47 -1.36 11.43
N ASN A 217 13.04 -0.15 11.62
CA ASN A 217 12.42 1.09 11.14
C ASN A 217 12.92 1.40 9.75
N VAL A 218 12.01 1.65 8.82
CA VAL A 218 12.35 2.01 7.44
C VAL A 218 12.19 3.50 7.24
N THR A 219 13.24 4.15 6.75
CA THR A 219 13.22 5.58 6.37
C THR A 219 13.04 5.71 4.87
N LEU A 220 12.23 6.70 4.46
CA LEU A 220 11.91 6.93 3.06
C LEU A 220 12.04 8.42 2.73
N ASP A 221 12.73 8.71 1.63
CA ASP A 221 12.73 10.05 1.03
C ASP A 221 11.49 10.26 0.16
N PRO A 222 11.10 11.52 -0.13
CA PRO A 222 10.04 11.79 -1.10
C PRO A 222 10.37 11.19 -2.48
N GLY A 223 9.49 10.33 -2.99
CA GLY A 223 9.65 9.60 -4.25
C GLY A 223 10.13 8.16 -4.09
N ASP A 224 10.52 7.72 -2.90
CA ASP A 224 10.85 6.33 -2.62
C ASP A 224 9.58 5.49 -2.55
N LEU A 225 9.64 4.29 -3.12
CA LEU A 225 8.59 3.28 -3.05
C LEU A 225 9.08 2.12 -2.19
N LEU A 226 8.44 1.93 -1.05
CA LEU A 226 8.56 0.71 -0.26
C LEU A 226 7.60 -0.33 -0.82
N ILE A 227 8.09 -1.54 -1.10
CA ILE A 227 7.26 -2.72 -1.42
C ILE A 227 7.52 -3.76 -0.34
N PHE A 228 6.47 -4.36 0.20
CA PHE A 228 6.60 -5.39 1.22
C PHE A 228 5.64 -6.56 1.00
N ASN A 229 6.08 -7.74 1.41
CA ASN A 229 5.33 -8.99 1.30
C ASN A 229 4.19 -9.01 2.32
N SER A 230 3.02 -9.52 1.94
CA SER A 230 1.86 -9.62 2.85
C SER A 230 2.10 -10.47 4.10
N LEU A 231 3.10 -11.38 4.07
CA LEU A 231 3.53 -12.16 5.24
C LEU A 231 4.52 -11.42 6.15
N LEU A 232 4.97 -10.22 5.77
CA LEU A 232 5.82 -9.42 6.65
C LEU A 232 4.99 -8.79 7.76
N ALA A 233 5.23 -9.19 8.99
CA ALA A 233 4.64 -8.51 10.15
C ALA A 233 5.14 -7.06 10.20
N HIS A 234 4.22 -6.10 10.16
CA HIS A 234 4.55 -4.70 9.98
C HIS A 234 3.63 -3.77 10.77
N GLY A 235 3.92 -2.49 10.73
CA GLY A 235 3.08 -1.47 11.33
C GLY A 235 3.56 -0.07 11.01
N VAL A 236 2.89 0.92 11.59
CA VAL A 236 3.21 2.33 11.39
C VAL A 236 3.52 2.98 12.73
N ARG A 237 4.70 3.57 12.85
CA ARG A 237 5.05 4.41 14.00
C ARG A 237 4.32 5.75 13.90
N PRO A 238 3.84 6.29 15.04
CA PRO A 238 3.21 7.60 15.06
C PRO A 238 4.22 8.72 14.74
N ASN A 239 3.70 9.83 14.22
CA ASN A 239 4.49 11.03 13.97
C ASN A 239 4.67 11.82 15.28
N HIS A 240 5.89 11.93 15.76
CA HIS A 240 6.29 12.68 16.97
C HIS A 240 7.16 13.90 16.64
N SER A 241 7.31 14.23 15.36
CA SER A 241 8.12 15.37 14.93
C SER A 241 7.55 16.70 15.41
N ASN A 242 8.41 17.71 15.45
CA ASN A 242 8.00 19.07 15.71
C ASN A 242 7.57 19.78 14.41
N GLY A 243 6.30 19.56 14.01
CA GLY A 243 5.68 20.32 12.90
C GLY A 243 5.94 19.78 11.50
N ARG A 244 6.45 18.56 11.34
CA ARG A 244 6.58 17.91 10.02
C ARG A 244 5.42 16.95 9.79
N VAL A 245 4.74 17.07 8.66
CA VAL A 245 3.64 16.18 8.27
C VAL A 245 4.18 15.05 7.41
N ARG A 246 3.82 13.81 7.71
CA ARG A 246 4.08 12.65 6.88
C ARG A 246 2.94 12.46 5.88
N MET A 247 3.27 12.16 4.64
CA MET A 247 2.31 11.84 3.59
C MET A 247 2.80 10.65 2.77
N ALA A 248 1.86 9.82 2.35
CA ALA A 248 2.13 8.69 1.46
C ALA A 248 0.93 8.42 0.54
N GLN A 249 1.20 7.77 -0.59
CA GLN A 249 0.19 7.14 -1.44
C GLN A 249 0.34 5.62 -1.31
N TYR A 250 -0.75 4.91 -1.05
CA TYR A 250 -0.78 3.45 -1.15
C TYR A 250 -0.83 3.04 -2.62
N LEU A 251 0.12 2.22 -3.02
CA LEU A 251 0.32 1.86 -4.41
C LEU A 251 0.81 0.42 -4.52
N SER A 252 -0.06 -0.49 -4.88
CA SER A 252 0.24 -1.91 -5.01
C SER A 252 -0.12 -2.40 -6.40
N MET A 253 0.57 -3.44 -6.86
CA MET A 253 0.22 -4.15 -8.10
C MET A 253 0.19 -5.66 -7.84
N ALA A 254 -0.64 -6.34 -8.59
CA ALA A 254 -0.77 -7.79 -8.55
C ALA A 254 -0.93 -8.36 -9.97
N PRO A 255 -0.68 -9.67 -10.16
CA PRO A 255 -0.92 -10.32 -11.43
C PRO A 255 -2.32 -10.03 -11.98
N ALA A 256 -2.38 -9.65 -13.24
CA ALA A 256 -3.65 -9.45 -13.94
C ALA A 256 -4.34 -10.81 -14.15
N ASP A 257 -5.64 -10.86 -13.90
CA ASP A 257 -6.48 -12.02 -14.19
C ASP A 257 -7.43 -11.68 -15.36
N PRO A 258 -7.00 -11.91 -16.62
CA PRO A 258 -7.81 -11.55 -17.80
C PRO A 258 -9.12 -12.35 -17.88
N ASP A 259 -9.20 -13.49 -17.23
CA ASP A 259 -10.39 -14.36 -17.24
C ASP A 259 -11.42 -13.89 -16.20
N HIS A 260 -11.04 -13.04 -15.26
CA HIS A 260 -11.93 -12.45 -14.27
C HIS A 260 -12.62 -11.19 -14.81
N ALA A 261 -13.50 -11.37 -15.80
CA ALA A 261 -14.15 -10.28 -16.53
C ALA A 261 -14.93 -9.30 -15.62
N ALA A 262 -15.52 -9.80 -14.54
CA ALA A 262 -16.27 -8.96 -13.59
C ALA A 262 -15.36 -7.99 -12.84
N GLU A 263 -14.22 -8.46 -12.32
CA GLU A 263 -13.23 -7.60 -11.64
C GLU A 263 -12.69 -6.54 -12.61
N ARG A 264 -12.32 -6.96 -13.82
CA ARG A 264 -11.86 -6.04 -14.86
C ARG A 264 -12.90 -4.96 -15.16
N ALA A 265 -14.17 -5.33 -15.32
CA ALA A 265 -15.27 -4.38 -15.59
C ALA A 265 -15.45 -3.40 -14.43
N GLU A 266 -15.39 -3.89 -13.18
CA GLU A 266 -15.51 -3.06 -11.99
C GLU A 266 -14.35 -2.06 -11.87
N ARG A 267 -13.10 -2.47 -12.08
CA ARG A 267 -11.93 -1.58 -12.09
C ARG A 267 -12.10 -0.42 -13.09
N ILE A 268 -12.53 -0.76 -14.32
CA ILE A 268 -12.80 0.23 -15.38
C ILE A 268 -13.94 1.17 -14.98
N ARG A 269 -15.00 0.63 -14.38
CA ARG A 269 -16.13 1.42 -13.88
C ARG A 269 -15.70 2.42 -12.83
N LEU A 270 -14.97 1.98 -11.79
CA LEU A 270 -14.48 2.83 -10.72
C LEU A 270 -13.68 4.03 -11.25
N TRP A 271 -12.76 3.78 -12.19
CA TRP A 271 -12.00 4.86 -12.84
C TRP A 271 -12.88 5.78 -13.68
N ARG A 272 -13.86 5.21 -14.43
CA ARG A 272 -14.74 5.97 -15.31
C ARG A 272 -15.67 6.88 -14.53
N GLU A 273 -16.24 6.37 -13.45
CA GLU A 273 -17.23 7.07 -12.61
C GLU A 273 -16.59 7.86 -11.46
N ILE A 274 -15.27 7.77 -11.29
CA ILE A 274 -14.51 8.40 -10.20
C ILE A 274 -15.10 7.96 -8.85
N GLU A 275 -15.16 6.65 -8.61
CA GLU A 275 -15.74 6.05 -7.41
C GLU A 275 -14.72 5.24 -6.62
N PRO A 276 -14.81 5.19 -5.30
CA PRO A 276 -13.95 4.35 -4.46
C PRO A 276 -14.24 2.87 -4.71
N PRO A 277 -13.30 1.97 -4.39
CA PRO A 277 -13.57 0.54 -4.37
C PRO A 277 -14.77 0.21 -3.48
N ASN A 278 -15.66 -0.66 -3.95
CA ASN A 278 -16.84 -1.09 -3.18
C ASN A 278 -16.45 -2.12 -2.11
N ARG A 279 -15.81 -1.64 -1.05
CA ARG A 279 -15.32 -2.45 0.09
C ARG A 279 -15.51 -1.68 1.39
N PRO A 280 -15.77 -2.37 2.53
CA PRO A 280 -15.98 -1.71 3.82
C PRO A 280 -14.81 -0.82 4.26
N ASP A 281 -13.58 -1.14 3.83
CA ASP A 281 -12.38 -0.39 4.18
C ASP A 281 -12.19 0.90 3.35
N PHE A 282 -13.03 1.11 2.33
CA PHE A 282 -12.97 2.24 1.41
C PHE A 282 -14.31 3.02 1.44
N PRO A 283 -14.58 3.75 2.52
CA PRO A 283 -15.88 4.42 2.69
C PRO A 283 -16.14 5.54 1.67
N GLY A 284 -15.09 5.99 0.98
CA GLY A 284 -15.18 7.09 0.04
C GLY A 284 -15.33 8.46 0.69
N ASP A 285 -15.38 9.49 -0.15
CA ASP A 285 -15.61 10.87 0.27
C ASP A 285 -17.11 11.20 0.16
N PRO A 286 -17.84 11.41 1.27
CA PRO A 286 -19.26 11.75 1.23
C PRO A 286 -19.57 13.10 0.57
N ARG A 287 -18.55 13.93 0.27
CA ARG A 287 -18.70 15.15 -0.53
C ARG A 287 -18.68 14.88 -2.03
N ASP A 288 -18.30 13.66 -2.46
CA ASP A 288 -18.00 13.35 -3.87
C ASP A 288 -17.04 14.38 -4.51
N TRP A 289 -16.03 14.85 -3.72
CA TRP A 289 -15.20 15.97 -4.14
C TRP A 289 -14.44 15.69 -5.43
N GLU A 290 -13.82 14.50 -5.55
CA GLU A 290 -13.13 14.10 -6.78
C GLU A 290 -14.06 14.17 -7.99
N LYS A 291 -15.23 13.56 -7.88
CA LYS A 291 -16.22 13.45 -8.95
C LYS A 291 -16.75 14.81 -9.39
N ASN A 292 -16.91 15.74 -8.44
CA ASN A 292 -17.51 17.05 -8.69
C ASN A 292 -16.51 18.11 -9.10
N HIS A 293 -15.19 17.94 -8.82
CA HIS A 293 -14.21 19.02 -9.00
C HIS A 293 -13.04 18.64 -9.91
N TYR A 294 -12.78 17.35 -10.14
CA TYR A 294 -11.66 16.91 -10.97
C TYR A 294 -12.13 16.19 -12.23
N CYS A 295 -11.33 16.32 -13.28
CA CYS A 295 -11.54 15.53 -14.48
C CYS A 295 -11.07 14.08 -14.24
N ARG A 296 -11.69 13.14 -14.95
CA ARG A 296 -11.20 11.78 -15.02
C ARG A 296 -9.74 11.76 -15.48
N ALA A 297 -8.89 11.00 -14.78
CA ALA A 297 -7.47 10.92 -15.08
C ALA A 297 -7.20 10.36 -16.48
N GLU A 298 -6.27 10.98 -17.18
CA GLU A 298 -5.74 10.48 -18.45
C GLU A 298 -4.73 9.35 -18.18
N LEU A 299 -4.84 8.29 -18.97
CA LEU A 299 -4.00 7.12 -18.86
C LEU A 299 -3.03 7.01 -20.02
N THR A 300 -1.76 6.77 -19.69
CA THR A 300 -0.76 6.34 -20.68
C THR A 300 -1.11 4.95 -21.23
N PRO A 301 -0.46 4.48 -22.32
CA PRO A 301 -0.63 3.09 -22.78
C PRO A 301 -0.37 2.06 -21.66
N LEU A 302 0.62 2.30 -20.78
CA LEU A 302 0.87 1.47 -19.61
C LEU A 302 -0.27 1.56 -18.60
N GLY A 303 -0.71 2.77 -18.26
CA GLY A 303 -1.82 3.00 -17.32
C GLY A 303 -3.12 2.32 -17.74
N ARG A 304 -3.40 2.27 -19.06
CA ARG A 304 -4.57 1.56 -19.62
C ARG A 304 -4.49 0.05 -19.38
N LYS A 305 -3.31 -0.54 -19.53
CA LYS A 305 -3.06 -1.97 -19.23
C LYS A 305 -3.14 -2.21 -17.71
N LEU A 306 -2.52 -1.36 -16.89
CA LEU A 306 -2.54 -1.46 -15.43
C LEU A 306 -3.95 -1.30 -14.84
N LEU A 307 -4.83 -0.53 -15.47
CA LEU A 307 -6.24 -0.45 -15.09
C LEU A 307 -7.02 -1.70 -15.53
N GLY A 308 -6.60 -2.34 -16.63
CA GLY A 308 -7.33 -3.39 -17.32
C GLY A 308 -8.20 -2.86 -18.47
N LEU A 309 -8.05 -1.58 -18.86
CA LEU A 309 -8.78 -1.00 -20.01
C LEU A 309 -8.30 -1.65 -21.32
N ASP A 310 -7.00 -1.80 -21.47
CA ASP A 310 -6.37 -2.59 -22.52
C ASP A 310 -5.89 -3.92 -21.95
N LEU A 311 -6.01 -5.00 -22.72
CA LEU A 311 -5.47 -6.30 -22.33
C LEU A 311 -3.96 -6.33 -22.54
N TRP A 312 -3.27 -7.12 -21.72
CA TRP A 312 -1.92 -7.51 -21.99
C TRP A 312 -1.91 -8.47 -23.18
N GLU A 313 -0.92 -8.35 -24.07
CA GLU A 313 -0.79 -9.23 -25.22
C GLU A 313 -0.50 -10.66 -24.77
N LYS A 314 -1.26 -11.64 -25.28
CA LYS A 314 -0.94 -13.05 -25.04
C LYS A 314 0.43 -13.32 -25.67
N ARG A 315 1.43 -13.61 -24.85
CA ARG A 315 2.70 -14.14 -25.35
C ARG A 315 2.40 -15.51 -25.95
N THR A 316 2.63 -15.67 -27.24
CA THR A 316 2.78 -16.99 -27.86
C THR A 316 4.03 -17.61 -27.22
N GLU A 317 3.85 -18.65 -26.41
CA GLU A 317 4.97 -19.47 -25.95
C GLU A 317 5.73 -19.93 -27.21
N GLN A 318 6.98 -19.47 -27.34
CA GLN A 318 7.92 -19.95 -28.37
C GLN A 318 8.72 -21.11 -27.80
#